data_56488ba617018d16acd973797f886318
#
_entry.id   56488ba617018d16acd973797f886318
#
_cell.length_a   1.000
_cell.length_b   1.000
_cell.length_c   1.000
_cell.angle_alpha   90.00
_cell.angle_beta   90.00
_cell.angle_gamma   90.00
#
_symmetry.space_group_name_H-M   'P 1'
#
loop_
_entity.id
_entity.type
_entity.pdbx_description
1 polymer ?
#
loop_
_entity_poly.entity_id
_entity_poly.type
_entity_poly.pdbx_seq_one_letter_code
_entity_poly.pdbx_strand_id
1 'polypeptide(L)'
;MKSLKTKFTCVSFILATLFISSCNNTVEEVKDENAFSFAFLTDIHVQPERNAAAGFKQAIDTVNMLNPDFVITGGDQIMDALGQTESRADSLYDLYIELSESFNMPVYNTMGNHEVFGFYESSGVDRSHPLYGEKMYEERLGDRYYAFNHKGWRFYILDSVDEREEGTGYYGHVDAEQIEWIKEDLKNVDPETPIVLSVHIPFITIQTQLVNGSTAPNSDGLVITNARDVLLLFQEHNLRLALQGHLHFLEDLYVGDVHFITGGAVSASWWNGPRGEMEEGFLMVHVNGEEIDWEYVDFGWETASN
;
A
#
# COMPACT_ATOMS: atom_id res chain seq x y z
N MET A 1 3.60 94.20 11.11
CA MET A 1 4.35 92.90 11.30
C MET A 1 4.05 92.42 12.71
N LYS A 2 3.14 91.49 12.87
CA LYS A 2 2.75 90.93 14.18
C LYS A 2 3.37 89.56 14.34
N SER A 3 4.21 89.41 15.36
CA SER A 3 4.83 88.18 15.76
C SER A 3 3.83 87.26 16.46
N LEU A 4 3.70 86.02 15.96
CA LEU A 4 2.85 84.96 16.57
C LEU A 4 3.79 84.08 17.44
N LYS A 5 3.54 84.13 18.73
CA LYS A 5 4.27 83.27 19.67
C LYS A 5 3.49 81.94 19.82
N THR A 6 4.06 80.85 19.37
CA THR A 6 3.49 79.51 19.52
C THR A 6 3.93 78.95 20.89
N LYS A 7 2.95 78.60 21.72
CA LYS A 7 3.19 77.91 23.00
C LYS A 7 3.30 76.40 22.74
N PHE A 8 4.43 75.80 23.11
CA PHE A 8 4.57 74.32 23.16
C PHE A 8 4.00 73.80 24.47
N THR A 9 3.00 72.98 24.39
CA THR A 9 2.45 72.22 25.54
C THR A 9 3.09 70.85 25.53
N CYS A 10 3.88 70.55 26.54
CA CYS A 10 4.46 69.22 26.78
C CYS A 10 3.40 68.26 27.26
N VAL A 11 3.03 67.25 26.45
CA VAL A 11 2.15 66.16 26.86
C VAL A 11 3.06 65.01 27.25
N SER A 12 3.11 64.69 28.56
CA SER A 12 3.80 63.52 29.08
C SER A 12 3.01 62.26 28.78
N PHE A 13 3.50 61.40 27.90
CA PHE A 13 3.00 60.07 27.70
C PHE A 13 3.49 59.15 28.79
N ILE A 14 2.60 58.71 29.67
CA ILE A 14 2.85 57.60 30.58
C ILE A 14 2.73 56.32 29.80
N LEU A 15 3.85 55.61 29.58
CA LEU A 15 3.91 54.31 28.96
C LEU A 15 3.51 53.24 30.01
N ALA A 16 2.28 52.81 29.97
CA ALA A 16 1.85 51.66 30.74
C ALA A 16 2.31 50.38 30.02
N THR A 17 3.37 49.76 30.55
CA THR A 17 3.80 48.40 30.13
C THR A 17 2.81 47.38 30.66
N LEU A 18 1.92 46.92 29.78
CA LEU A 18 1.13 45.72 29.98
C LEU A 18 2.04 44.51 29.84
N PHE A 19 2.36 43.84 30.93
CA PHE A 19 2.91 42.49 30.91
C PHE A 19 1.79 41.53 30.51
N ILE A 20 1.79 41.14 29.22
CA ILE A 20 1.00 40.01 28.75
C ILE A 20 1.76 38.75 29.16
N SER A 21 1.29 38.13 30.28
CA SER A 21 1.72 36.80 30.67
C SER A 21 1.15 35.83 29.64
N SER A 22 1.96 35.45 28.64
CA SER A 22 1.63 34.38 27.71
C SER A 22 1.70 33.06 28.52
N CYS A 23 0.56 32.54 28.92
CA CYS A 23 0.46 31.15 29.30
C CYS A 23 0.70 30.34 28.03
N ASN A 24 1.89 29.84 27.82
CA ASN A 24 2.11 28.71 26.91
C ASN A 24 1.38 27.49 27.52
N ASN A 25 0.12 27.33 27.17
CA ASN A 25 -0.51 26.02 27.23
C ASN A 25 0.11 25.22 26.09
N THR A 26 1.18 24.49 26.38
CA THR A 26 1.50 23.29 25.60
C THR A 26 0.31 22.35 25.83
N VAL A 27 -0.61 22.29 24.87
CA VAL A 27 -1.54 21.19 24.75
C VAL A 27 -0.63 20.00 24.46
N GLU A 28 -0.33 19.18 25.46
CA GLU A 28 0.16 17.83 25.21
C GLU A 28 -0.96 17.18 24.38
N GLU A 29 -0.71 16.93 23.12
CA GLU A 29 -1.55 16.04 22.32
C GLU A 29 -1.57 14.72 23.08
N VAL A 30 -2.72 14.44 23.69
CA VAL A 30 -2.99 13.11 24.26
C VAL A 30 -3.00 12.18 23.06
N LYS A 31 -1.87 11.49 22.82
CA LYS A 31 -1.84 10.42 21.82
C LYS A 31 -2.94 9.44 22.20
N ASP A 32 -3.88 9.22 21.29
CA ASP A 32 -4.86 8.15 21.45
C ASP A 32 -4.09 6.85 21.62
N GLU A 33 -4.38 6.10 22.68
CA GLU A 33 -3.72 4.79 22.94
C GLU A 33 -3.97 3.81 21.78
N ASN A 34 -4.98 4.05 20.97
CA ASN A 34 -5.32 3.28 19.78
C ASN A 34 -4.68 3.81 18.49
N ALA A 35 -3.99 4.96 18.53
CA ALA A 35 -3.28 5.45 17.35
C ALA A 35 -2.15 4.50 16.94
N PHE A 36 -2.01 4.28 15.63
CA PHE A 36 -0.96 3.44 15.05
C PHE A 36 -0.60 3.90 13.65
N SER A 37 0.51 3.39 13.15
CA SER A 37 0.90 3.58 11.76
C SER A 37 1.40 2.27 11.15
N PHE A 38 1.27 2.16 9.86
CA PHE A 38 1.84 1.04 9.11
C PHE A 38 2.36 1.50 7.75
N ALA A 39 3.34 0.76 7.22
CA ALA A 39 3.84 1.00 5.88
C ALA A 39 3.15 0.04 4.89
N PHE A 40 2.79 0.54 3.71
CA PHE A 40 2.28 -0.28 2.62
C PHE A 40 3.26 -0.22 1.44
N LEU A 41 3.92 -1.36 1.19
CA LEU A 41 4.94 -1.53 0.15
C LEU A 41 4.39 -2.45 -0.94
N THR A 42 4.10 -1.94 -2.11
CA THR A 42 3.61 -2.75 -3.24
C THR A 42 4.58 -2.70 -4.41
N ASP A 43 4.50 -3.69 -5.29
CA ASP A 43 5.26 -3.72 -6.54
C ASP A 43 6.78 -3.56 -6.31
N ILE A 44 7.30 -4.39 -5.40
CA ILE A 44 8.70 -4.38 -4.99
C ILE A 44 9.60 -4.94 -6.11
N HIS A 45 9.16 -6.00 -6.78
CA HIS A 45 9.86 -6.62 -7.90
C HIS A 45 11.34 -6.88 -7.65
N VAL A 46 11.66 -7.45 -6.47
CA VAL A 46 13.05 -7.71 -6.13
C VAL A 46 13.67 -8.74 -7.09
N GLN A 47 14.91 -8.47 -7.48
CA GLN A 47 15.70 -9.31 -8.37
C GLN A 47 17.20 -9.02 -8.18
N PRO A 48 18.10 -9.91 -8.59
CA PRO A 48 19.54 -9.67 -8.54
C PRO A 48 20.01 -8.55 -9.50
N GLU A 49 19.25 -8.35 -10.57
CA GLU A 49 19.52 -7.35 -11.61
C GLU A 49 19.11 -5.94 -11.16
N ARG A 50 19.56 -4.91 -11.88
CA ARG A 50 19.17 -3.49 -11.72
C ARG A 50 19.40 -2.89 -10.32
N ASN A 51 20.29 -3.50 -9.53
CA ASN A 51 20.48 -3.13 -8.12
C ASN A 51 19.20 -3.19 -7.26
N ALA A 52 18.18 -3.95 -7.70
CA ALA A 52 16.89 -4.04 -7.04
C ALA A 52 17.02 -4.47 -5.56
N ALA A 53 17.91 -5.40 -5.25
CA ALA A 53 18.18 -5.81 -3.87
C ALA A 53 18.68 -4.65 -3.00
N ALA A 54 19.55 -3.78 -3.53
CA ALA A 54 20.05 -2.60 -2.80
C ALA A 54 18.95 -1.54 -2.65
N GLY A 55 18.11 -1.36 -3.68
CA GLY A 55 16.96 -0.44 -3.63
C GLY A 55 15.94 -0.90 -2.60
N PHE A 56 15.56 -2.17 -2.61
CA PHE A 56 14.63 -2.71 -1.61
C PHE A 56 15.20 -2.62 -0.19
N LYS A 57 16.51 -2.88 -0.02
CA LYS A 57 17.16 -2.65 1.28
C LYS A 57 17.08 -1.20 1.73
N GLN A 58 17.25 -0.23 0.84
CA GLN A 58 17.12 1.20 1.15
C GLN A 58 15.69 1.55 1.58
N ALA A 59 14.67 0.97 0.92
CA ALA A 59 13.28 1.10 1.34
C ALA A 59 13.06 0.53 2.75
N ILE A 60 13.58 -0.68 3.04
CA ILE A 60 13.52 -1.31 4.37
C ILE A 60 14.19 -0.43 5.42
N ASP A 61 15.39 0.09 5.15
CA ASP A 61 16.12 0.96 6.08
C ASP A 61 15.30 2.24 6.39
N THR A 62 14.60 2.79 5.39
CA THR A 62 13.71 3.95 5.56
C THR A 62 12.47 3.59 6.40
N VAL A 63 11.82 2.47 6.12
CA VAL A 63 10.70 1.96 6.94
C VAL A 63 11.12 1.76 8.39
N ASN A 64 12.29 1.13 8.62
CA ASN A 64 12.83 0.90 9.95
C ASN A 64 13.10 2.21 10.70
N MET A 65 13.54 3.25 10.00
CA MET A 65 13.76 4.59 10.57
C MET A 65 12.44 5.27 10.93
N LEU A 66 11.39 5.11 10.12
CA LEU A 66 10.04 5.64 10.39
C LEU A 66 9.32 4.86 11.49
N ASN A 67 9.71 3.61 11.72
CA ASN A 67 9.28 2.73 12.80
C ASN A 67 7.75 2.58 12.94
N PRO A 68 7.03 2.13 11.88
CA PRO A 68 5.62 1.82 11.96
C PRO A 68 5.35 0.60 12.86
N ASP A 69 4.10 0.38 13.26
CA ASP A 69 3.70 -0.78 14.05
C ASP A 69 3.88 -2.10 13.26
N PHE A 70 3.65 -2.06 11.94
CA PHE A 70 3.83 -3.21 11.03
C PHE A 70 3.98 -2.75 9.57
N VAL A 71 4.25 -3.70 8.69
CA VAL A 71 4.28 -3.55 7.24
C VAL A 71 3.21 -4.44 6.61
N ILE A 72 2.51 -3.94 5.60
CA ILE A 72 1.76 -4.75 4.63
C ILE A 72 2.48 -4.65 3.29
N THR A 73 2.82 -5.79 2.68
CA THR A 73 3.27 -5.78 1.29
C THR A 73 2.07 -5.99 0.37
N GLY A 74 1.97 -5.17 -0.66
CA GLY A 74 0.81 -5.11 -1.55
C GLY A 74 0.88 -6.02 -2.77
N GLY A 75 1.71 -7.09 -2.74
CA GLY A 75 1.93 -7.97 -3.88
C GLY A 75 3.10 -7.56 -4.75
N ASP A 76 3.46 -8.46 -5.69
CA ASP A 76 4.59 -8.31 -6.59
C ASP A 76 5.91 -8.06 -5.82
N GLN A 77 6.15 -8.90 -4.82
CA GLN A 77 7.37 -8.87 -4.01
C GLN A 77 8.60 -9.26 -4.83
N ILE A 78 8.45 -10.26 -5.71
CA ILE A 78 9.51 -10.75 -6.60
C ILE A 78 9.30 -10.29 -8.04
N MET A 79 10.36 -10.30 -8.83
CA MET A 79 10.28 -9.82 -10.21
C MET A 79 9.36 -10.66 -11.07
N ASP A 80 9.41 -12.01 -10.96
CA ASP A 80 8.53 -12.86 -11.74
C ASP A 80 8.71 -14.35 -11.41
N ALA A 81 7.59 -15.05 -11.19
CA ALA A 81 7.48 -16.51 -11.21
C ALA A 81 6.58 -17.01 -12.34
N LEU A 82 5.73 -16.16 -12.92
CA LEU A 82 4.70 -16.49 -13.90
C LEU A 82 5.23 -17.32 -15.07
N GLY A 83 6.34 -16.91 -15.63
CA GLY A 83 6.94 -17.52 -16.81
C GLY A 83 8.38 -17.99 -16.63
N GLN A 84 8.85 -18.10 -15.40
CA GLN A 84 10.22 -18.50 -15.06
C GLN A 84 10.32 -19.99 -14.78
N THR A 85 11.54 -20.53 -14.87
CA THR A 85 11.84 -21.86 -14.36
C THR A 85 11.69 -21.90 -12.84
N GLU A 86 11.36 -23.05 -12.27
CA GLU A 86 11.26 -23.26 -10.81
C GLU A 86 12.51 -22.73 -10.07
N SER A 87 13.71 -23.09 -10.54
CA SER A 87 14.96 -22.64 -9.90
C SER A 87 15.14 -21.13 -9.91
N ARG A 88 14.65 -20.42 -10.97
CA ARG A 88 14.70 -18.97 -11.00
C ARG A 88 13.67 -18.37 -10.04
N ALA A 89 12.44 -18.85 -10.04
CA ALA A 89 11.40 -18.43 -9.13
C ALA A 89 11.82 -18.62 -7.68
N ASP A 90 12.33 -19.81 -7.32
CA ASP A 90 12.88 -20.11 -5.99
C ASP A 90 13.95 -19.11 -5.57
N SER A 91 14.90 -18.81 -6.46
CA SER A 91 15.99 -17.88 -6.15
C SER A 91 15.48 -16.44 -5.90
N LEU A 92 14.38 -16.04 -6.51
CA LEU A 92 13.76 -14.74 -6.28
C LEU A 92 13.02 -14.70 -4.94
N TYR A 93 12.31 -15.77 -4.59
CA TYR A 93 11.70 -15.91 -3.27
C TYR A 93 12.76 -15.92 -2.16
N ASP A 94 13.87 -16.67 -2.33
CA ASP A 94 14.97 -16.66 -1.37
C ASP A 94 15.51 -15.25 -1.15
N LEU A 95 15.71 -14.49 -2.23
CA LEU A 95 16.21 -13.12 -2.15
C LEU A 95 15.23 -12.20 -1.41
N TYR A 96 13.92 -12.31 -1.70
CA TYR A 96 12.90 -11.53 -0.99
C TYR A 96 12.87 -11.87 0.50
N ILE A 97 12.86 -13.16 0.85
CA ILE A 97 12.82 -13.62 2.24
C ILE A 97 14.04 -13.12 3.00
N GLU A 98 15.25 -13.30 2.44
CA GLU A 98 16.50 -12.86 3.06
C GLU A 98 16.49 -11.34 3.36
N LEU A 99 16.05 -10.52 2.40
CA LEU A 99 16.01 -9.08 2.58
C LEU A 99 14.92 -8.66 3.59
N SER A 100 13.74 -9.27 3.51
CA SER A 100 12.60 -8.92 4.37
C SER A 100 12.82 -9.26 5.85
N GLU A 101 13.75 -10.18 6.18
CA GLU A 101 14.20 -10.41 7.55
C GLU A 101 14.82 -9.17 8.21
N SER A 102 15.19 -8.17 7.41
CA SER A 102 15.77 -6.92 7.91
C SER A 102 14.72 -5.90 8.40
N PHE A 103 13.42 -6.14 8.24
CA PHE A 103 12.39 -5.33 8.88
C PHE A 103 12.40 -5.51 10.41
N ASN A 104 12.25 -4.41 11.15
CA ASN A 104 12.23 -4.42 12.62
C ASN A 104 10.84 -4.67 13.21
N MET A 105 9.82 -4.84 12.37
CA MET A 105 8.42 -5.00 12.74
C MET A 105 7.79 -6.16 11.96
N PRO A 106 6.60 -6.65 12.36
CA PRO A 106 5.88 -7.68 11.61
C PRO A 106 5.60 -7.27 10.16
N VAL A 107 5.71 -8.23 9.24
CA VAL A 107 5.38 -8.07 7.82
C VAL A 107 4.21 -8.99 7.47
N TYR A 108 3.18 -8.45 6.85
CA TYR A 108 2.00 -9.14 6.35
C TYR A 108 2.02 -9.11 4.82
N ASN A 109 2.14 -10.27 4.18
CA ASN A 109 2.29 -10.37 2.74
C ASN A 109 0.94 -10.51 2.04
N THR A 110 0.69 -9.68 1.01
CA THR A 110 -0.37 -9.88 0.02
C THR A 110 0.25 -10.50 -1.22
N MET A 111 -0.37 -11.52 -1.81
CA MET A 111 0.11 -12.13 -3.04
C MET A 111 -0.21 -11.24 -4.24
N GLY A 112 0.75 -11.07 -5.16
CA GLY A 112 0.56 -10.44 -6.46
C GLY A 112 0.64 -11.44 -7.62
N ASN A 113 0.50 -10.95 -8.84
CA ASN A 113 0.55 -11.84 -10.00
C ASN A 113 1.97 -12.34 -10.31
N HIS A 114 3.00 -11.62 -9.93
CA HIS A 114 4.39 -12.05 -10.13
C HIS A 114 4.82 -13.19 -9.19
N GLU A 115 4.07 -13.45 -8.13
CA GLU A 115 4.29 -14.57 -7.23
C GLU A 115 3.76 -15.89 -7.76
N VAL A 116 2.81 -15.86 -8.68
CA VAL A 116 2.14 -17.09 -9.17
C VAL A 116 3.04 -17.86 -10.13
N PHE A 117 3.32 -19.13 -9.82
CA PHE A 117 4.26 -19.92 -10.60
C PHE A 117 3.57 -20.68 -11.75
N GLY A 118 4.10 -20.55 -12.93
CA GLY A 118 3.76 -21.43 -14.04
C GLY A 118 2.57 -21.00 -14.92
N PHE A 119 1.95 -19.85 -14.67
CA PHE A 119 0.79 -19.38 -15.45
C PHE A 119 1.09 -19.01 -16.90
N TYR A 120 2.36 -18.94 -17.28
CA TYR A 120 2.77 -18.82 -18.70
C TYR A 120 3.51 -20.07 -19.18
N GLU A 121 3.23 -20.50 -20.42
CA GLU A 121 3.90 -21.63 -21.08
C GLU A 121 5.44 -21.55 -21.02
N SER A 122 6.00 -20.36 -20.96
CA SER A 122 7.45 -20.14 -20.88
C SER A 122 8.10 -20.72 -19.61
N SER A 123 7.32 -20.97 -18.56
CA SER A 123 7.81 -21.64 -17.34
C SER A 123 8.24 -23.09 -17.57
N GLY A 124 7.66 -23.75 -18.60
CA GLY A 124 7.92 -25.14 -18.93
C GLY A 124 7.23 -26.16 -18.01
N VAL A 125 6.30 -25.71 -17.18
CA VAL A 125 5.50 -26.56 -16.27
C VAL A 125 4.01 -26.49 -16.63
N ASP A 126 3.24 -27.45 -16.13
CA ASP A 126 1.79 -27.50 -16.27
C ASP A 126 1.13 -27.63 -14.88
N ARG A 127 -0.21 -27.66 -14.85
CA ARG A 127 -1.01 -27.73 -13.62
C ARG A 127 -0.73 -28.96 -12.74
N SER A 128 -0.05 -29.99 -13.26
CA SER A 128 0.33 -31.18 -12.48
C SER A 128 1.58 -30.93 -11.62
N HIS A 129 2.29 -29.83 -11.86
CA HIS A 129 3.48 -29.47 -11.07
C HIS A 129 3.10 -29.19 -9.62
N PRO A 130 3.81 -29.72 -8.61
CA PRO A 130 3.46 -29.54 -7.19
C PRO A 130 3.35 -28.07 -6.74
N LEU A 131 4.17 -27.19 -7.33
CA LEU A 131 4.25 -25.76 -6.98
C LEU A 131 3.49 -24.86 -7.95
N TYR A 132 2.67 -25.45 -8.84
CA TYR A 132 1.93 -24.66 -9.84
C TYR A 132 0.92 -23.71 -9.19
N GLY A 133 0.80 -22.52 -9.77
CA GLY A 133 -0.13 -21.51 -9.32
C GLY A 133 0.33 -20.85 -8.01
N GLU A 134 -0.62 -20.67 -7.12
CA GLU A 134 -0.44 -20.04 -5.81
C GLU A 134 0.37 -20.90 -4.83
N LYS A 135 0.52 -22.22 -5.12
CA LYS A 135 1.17 -23.16 -4.22
C LYS A 135 2.62 -22.85 -3.92
N MET A 136 3.36 -22.27 -4.88
CA MET A 136 4.73 -21.82 -4.63
C MET A 136 4.73 -20.68 -3.60
N TYR A 137 3.82 -19.72 -3.71
CA TYR A 137 3.66 -18.66 -2.73
C TYR A 137 3.31 -19.23 -1.35
N GLU A 138 2.31 -20.11 -1.29
CA GLU A 138 1.87 -20.71 -0.02
C GLU A 138 2.98 -21.50 0.68
N GLU A 139 3.82 -22.20 -0.08
CA GLU A 139 4.98 -22.93 0.48
C GLU A 139 6.06 -21.98 0.99
N ARG A 140 6.24 -20.83 0.35
CA ARG A 140 7.36 -19.92 0.62
C ARG A 140 7.01 -18.80 1.61
N LEU A 141 5.80 -18.24 1.55
CA LEU A 141 5.39 -17.04 2.30
C LEU A 141 4.18 -17.28 3.21
N GLY A 142 3.48 -18.40 3.08
CA GLY A 142 2.30 -18.74 3.88
C GLY A 142 0.97 -18.48 3.17
N ASP A 143 -0.10 -18.44 3.93
CA ASP A 143 -1.46 -18.38 3.40
C ASP A 143 -1.64 -17.21 2.41
N ARG A 144 -2.27 -17.48 1.25
CA ARG A 144 -2.53 -16.47 0.22
C ARG A 144 -3.66 -15.49 0.59
N TYR A 145 -4.51 -15.87 1.54
CA TYR A 145 -5.50 -14.97 2.14
C TYR A 145 -5.68 -15.27 3.64
N TYR A 146 -5.82 -14.24 4.43
CA TYR A 146 -5.97 -14.33 5.88
C TYR A 146 -6.46 -12.99 6.45
N ALA A 147 -6.73 -12.95 7.76
CA ALA A 147 -7.06 -11.72 8.45
C ALA A 147 -6.37 -11.64 9.81
N PHE A 148 -6.10 -10.42 10.25
CA PHE A 148 -5.54 -10.13 11.57
C PHE A 148 -6.19 -8.89 12.20
N ASN A 149 -5.99 -8.71 13.49
CA ASN A 149 -6.47 -7.54 14.21
C ASN A 149 -5.30 -6.70 14.73
N HIS A 150 -5.43 -5.38 14.68
CA HIS A 150 -4.50 -4.47 15.31
C HIS A 150 -5.25 -3.27 15.90
N LYS A 151 -5.08 -3.01 17.21
CA LYS A 151 -5.66 -1.86 17.94
C LYS A 151 -7.13 -1.57 17.60
N GLY A 152 -7.95 -2.61 17.56
CA GLY A 152 -9.39 -2.50 17.30
C GLY A 152 -9.80 -2.48 15.82
N TRP A 153 -8.86 -2.48 14.91
CA TRP A 153 -9.08 -2.60 13.47
C TRP A 153 -8.93 -4.05 13.01
N ARG A 154 -9.70 -4.44 11.96
CA ARG A 154 -9.56 -5.73 11.29
C ARG A 154 -9.01 -5.55 9.89
N PHE A 155 -7.99 -6.33 9.58
CA PHE A 155 -7.27 -6.32 8.30
C PHE A 155 -7.53 -7.63 7.59
N TYR A 156 -8.00 -7.56 6.34
CA TYR A 156 -8.10 -8.69 5.44
C TYR A 156 -7.04 -8.59 4.36
N ILE A 157 -6.22 -9.60 4.26
CA ILE A 157 -5.28 -9.81 3.17
C ILE A 157 -5.95 -10.80 2.22
N LEU A 158 -6.16 -10.41 0.97
CA LEU A 158 -6.90 -11.20 -0.01
C LEU A 158 -6.04 -11.45 -1.24
N ASP A 159 -6.17 -12.63 -1.79
CA ASP A 159 -5.65 -12.96 -3.11
C ASP A 159 -6.63 -12.44 -4.18
N SER A 160 -6.12 -11.71 -5.14
CA SER A 160 -6.87 -11.10 -6.23
C SER A 160 -6.45 -11.61 -7.61
N VAL A 161 -5.69 -12.71 -7.67
CA VAL A 161 -5.13 -13.26 -8.90
C VAL A 161 -5.74 -14.64 -9.17
N ASP A 162 -6.24 -14.85 -10.37
CA ASP A 162 -6.76 -16.14 -10.81
C ASP A 162 -6.24 -16.49 -12.20
N GLU A 163 -6.20 -17.76 -12.52
CA GLU A 163 -5.69 -18.27 -13.79
C GLU A 163 -6.73 -18.14 -14.91
N ARG A 164 -6.29 -17.68 -16.07
CA ARG A 164 -7.06 -17.76 -17.33
C ARG A 164 -7.11 -19.22 -17.82
N GLU A 165 -7.10 -19.41 -19.12
CA GLU A 165 -6.78 -20.71 -19.70
C GLU A 165 -5.33 -21.08 -19.38
N GLU A 166 -5.05 -22.37 -19.14
CA GLU A 166 -3.73 -22.87 -18.80
C GLU A 166 -2.64 -22.35 -19.73
N GLY A 167 -1.58 -21.81 -19.16
CA GLY A 167 -0.42 -21.28 -19.88
C GLY A 167 -0.61 -19.89 -20.51
N THR A 168 -1.79 -19.26 -20.37
CA THR A 168 -2.10 -17.98 -21.02
C THR A 168 -2.02 -16.76 -20.10
N GLY A 169 -1.83 -16.98 -18.79
CA GLY A 169 -1.65 -15.92 -17.79
C GLY A 169 -2.79 -15.81 -16.80
N TYR A 170 -2.95 -14.63 -16.23
CA TYR A 170 -3.85 -14.36 -15.11
C TYR A 170 -4.94 -13.33 -15.47
N TYR A 171 -5.90 -13.20 -14.58
CA TYR A 171 -6.87 -12.09 -14.54
C TYR A 171 -7.18 -11.74 -13.08
N GLY A 172 -7.78 -10.56 -12.85
CA GLY A 172 -8.17 -10.13 -11.52
C GLY A 172 -9.45 -10.81 -11.06
N HIS A 173 -9.38 -11.62 -10.00
CA HIS A 173 -10.54 -12.29 -9.43
C HIS A 173 -10.30 -12.71 -7.99
N VAL A 174 -11.32 -12.63 -7.15
CA VAL A 174 -11.35 -13.25 -5.81
C VAL A 174 -12.20 -14.50 -5.91
N ASP A 175 -11.62 -15.66 -5.66
CA ASP A 175 -12.27 -16.94 -5.87
C ASP A 175 -13.41 -17.23 -4.88
N ALA A 176 -14.20 -18.26 -5.19
CA ALA A 176 -15.37 -18.62 -4.41
C ALA A 176 -15.01 -19.11 -2.99
N GLU A 177 -13.85 -19.72 -2.80
CA GLU A 177 -13.40 -20.19 -1.49
C GLU A 177 -13.13 -19.02 -0.56
N GLN A 178 -12.42 -18.00 -1.02
CA GLN A 178 -12.19 -16.76 -0.27
C GLN A 178 -13.52 -16.04 0.04
N ILE A 179 -14.45 -15.97 -0.93
CA ILE A 179 -15.76 -15.34 -0.71
C ILE A 179 -16.51 -16.03 0.43
N GLU A 180 -16.53 -17.36 0.46
CA GLU A 180 -17.18 -18.09 1.55
C GLU A 180 -16.43 -17.91 2.88
N TRP A 181 -15.12 -17.92 2.87
CA TRP A 181 -14.31 -17.65 4.07
C TRP A 181 -14.57 -16.24 4.62
N ILE A 182 -14.61 -15.19 3.79
CA ILE A 182 -14.96 -13.83 4.21
C ILE A 182 -16.33 -13.79 4.88
N LYS A 183 -17.35 -14.44 4.26
CA LYS A 183 -18.71 -14.51 4.83
C LYS A 183 -18.73 -15.16 6.21
N GLU A 184 -17.97 -16.23 6.41
CA GLU A 184 -17.90 -16.91 7.70
C GLU A 184 -17.18 -16.07 8.75
N ASP A 185 -16.08 -15.42 8.38
CA ASP A 185 -15.32 -14.58 9.29
C ASP A 185 -16.12 -13.35 9.74
N LEU A 186 -16.79 -12.66 8.80
CA LEU A 186 -17.60 -11.47 9.07
C LEU A 186 -18.76 -11.73 10.05
N LYS A 187 -19.26 -12.96 10.21
CA LYS A 187 -20.26 -13.28 11.24
C LYS A 187 -19.77 -13.05 12.66
N ASN A 188 -18.45 -13.01 12.86
CA ASN A 188 -17.80 -12.83 14.15
C ASN A 188 -17.18 -11.45 14.31
N VAL A 189 -17.31 -10.57 13.33
CA VAL A 189 -16.79 -9.20 13.34
C VAL A 189 -17.94 -8.25 13.69
N ASP A 190 -17.73 -7.41 14.70
CA ASP A 190 -18.70 -6.37 15.03
C ASP A 190 -18.84 -5.42 13.83
N PRO A 191 -20.09 -5.11 13.39
CA PRO A 191 -20.32 -4.20 12.25
C PRO A 191 -19.63 -2.83 12.36
N GLU A 192 -19.40 -2.34 13.56
CA GLU A 192 -18.72 -1.05 13.80
C GLU A 192 -17.19 -1.18 13.77
N THR A 193 -16.64 -2.40 13.75
CA THR A 193 -15.19 -2.60 13.67
C THR A 193 -14.67 -2.06 12.34
N PRO A 194 -13.74 -1.08 12.36
CA PRO A 194 -13.17 -0.57 11.11
C PRO A 194 -12.34 -1.63 10.41
N ILE A 195 -12.52 -1.71 9.09
CA ILE A 195 -11.92 -2.76 8.24
C ILE A 195 -11.01 -2.14 7.19
N VAL A 196 -9.87 -2.79 6.99
CA VAL A 196 -8.93 -2.55 5.89
C VAL A 196 -8.86 -3.81 5.02
N LEU A 197 -8.94 -3.63 3.71
CA LEU A 197 -8.64 -4.68 2.73
C LEU A 197 -7.28 -4.42 2.11
N SER A 198 -6.48 -5.46 1.87
CA SER A 198 -5.29 -5.41 1.04
C SER A 198 -5.45 -6.42 -0.09
N VAL A 199 -5.33 -5.95 -1.32
CA VAL A 199 -5.33 -6.73 -2.56
C VAL A 199 -4.19 -6.27 -3.44
N HIS A 200 -3.74 -7.11 -4.36
CA HIS A 200 -2.77 -6.66 -5.36
C HIS A 200 -3.47 -6.02 -6.57
N ILE A 201 -4.23 -6.79 -7.34
CA ILE A 201 -5.01 -6.26 -8.46
C ILE A 201 -6.16 -5.41 -7.90
N PRO A 202 -6.36 -4.16 -8.39
CA PRO A 202 -7.33 -3.23 -7.83
C PRO A 202 -8.80 -3.66 -7.92
N PHE A 203 -9.59 -3.29 -6.92
CA PHE A 203 -11.06 -3.27 -7.03
C PHE A 203 -11.55 -2.22 -8.03
N ILE A 204 -10.90 -1.04 -8.03
CA ILE A 204 -11.28 0.10 -8.86
C ILE A 204 -10.05 0.96 -9.17
N THR A 205 -9.99 1.49 -10.37
CA THR A 205 -9.00 2.47 -10.84
C THR A 205 -9.55 3.31 -11.97
N ILE A 206 -9.06 4.55 -12.09
CA ILE A 206 -9.32 5.43 -13.24
C ILE A 206 -8.10 5.56 -14.16
N GLN A 207 -7.03 4.81 -13.94
CA GLN A 207 -5.81 4.89 -14.74
C GLN A 207 -6.10 4.72 -16.24
N THR A 208 -6.87 3.70 -16.61
CA THR A 208 -7.23 3.45 -18.02
C THR A 208 -7.96 4.64 -18.63
N GLN A 209 -8.88 5.27 -17.89
CA GLN A 209 -9.64 6.41 -18.35
C GLN A 209 -8.78 7.67 -18.51
N LEU A 210 -7.78 7.85 -17.64
CA LEU A 210 -6.81 8.95 -17.78
C LEU A 210 -5.92 8.78 -19.01
N VAL A 211 -5.50 7.56 -19.32
CA VAL A 211 -4.57 7.27 -20.43
C VAL A 211 -5.31 7.17 -21.76
N ASN A 212 -6.45 6.47 -21.79
CA ASN A 212 -7.14 6.06 -23.04
C ASN A 212 -8.47 6.81 -23.29
N GLY A 213 -8.85 7.71 -22.37
CA GLY A 213 -10.09 8.49 -22.44
C GLY A 213 -11.20 7.95 -21.55
N SER A 214 -12.11 8.87 -21.15
CA SER A 214 -13.11 8.66 -20.08
C SER A 214 -14.10 7.50 -20.29
N THR A 215 -14.21 6.97 -21.51
CA THR A 215 -15.12 5.84 -21.82
C THR A 215 -14.36 4.52 -22.05
N ALA A 216 -13.03 4.51 -21.89
CA ALA A 216 -12.23 3.30 -22.05
C ALA A 216 -12.53 2.32 -20.90
N PRO A 217 -12.84 1.04 -21.18
CA PRO A 217 -13.02 0.04 -20.14
C PRO A 217 -11.68 -0.40 -19.56
N ASN A 218 -11.65 -0.74 -18.29
CA ASN A 218 -10.53 -1.48 -17.70
C ASN A 218 -10.53 -2.91 -18.26
N SER A 219 -9.34 -3.47 -18.49
CA SER A 219 -9.22 -4.89 -18.84
C SER A 219 -9.34 -5.75 -17.57
N ASP A 220 -9.67 -7.01 -17.75
CA ASP A 220 -9.79 -8.00 -16.68
C ASP A 220 -8.45 -8.32 -15.97
N GLY A 221 -7.31 -8.00 -16.58
CA GLY A 221 -6.01 -8.09 -15.94
C GLY A 221 -5.64 -6.86 -15.10
N LEU A 222 -6.38 -5.75 -15.22
CA LEU A 222 -6.10 -4.52 -14.48
C LEU A 222 -7.00 -4.29 -13.27
N VAL A 223 -8.13 -4.99 -13.17
CA VAL A 223 -9.09 -4.88 -12.07
C VAL A 223 -9.69 -6.22 -11.72
N ILE A 224 -10.14 -6.36 -10.49
CA ILE A 224 -10.87 -7.54 -10.03
C ILE A 224 -12.23 -7.61 -10.75
N THR A 225 -12.47 -8.68 -11.49
CA THR A 225 -13.67 -8.85 -12.34
C THR A 225 -14.96 -8.98 -11.53
N ASN A 226 -14.87 -9.53 -10.31
CA ASN A 226 -15.99 -9.67 -9.37
C ASN A 226 -15.91 -8.68 -8.18
N ALA A 227 -15.21 -7.55 -8.36
CA ALA A 227 -15.01 -6.53 -7.33
C ALA A 227 -16.31 -6.13 -6.62
N ARG A 228 -17.41 -5.93 -7.40
CA ARG A 228 -18.72 -5.58 -6.83
C ARG A 228 -19.22 -6.63 -5.85
N ASP A 229 -19.10 -7.91 -6.18
CA ASP A 229 -19.63 -9.00 -5.36
C ASP A 229 -18.83 -9.14 -4.06
N VAL A 230 -17.51 -8.93 -4.12
CA VAL A 230 -16.64 -8.90 -2.93
C VAL A 230 -16.96 -7.71 -2.04
N LEU A 231 -17.03 -6.49 -2.60
CA LEU A 231 -17.30 -5.27 -1.81
C LEU A 231 -18.70 -5.31 -1.16
N LEU A 232 -19.68 -5.95 -1.78
CA LEU A 232 -21.00 -6.14 -1.19
C LEU A 232 -21.01 -7.00 0.07
N LEU A 233 -20.00 -7.84 0.30
CA LEU A 233 -19.87 -8.60 1.55
C LEU A 233 -19.68 -7.69 2.75
N PHE A 234 -19.05 -6.55 2.55
CA PHE A 234 -18.70 -5.58 3.59
C PHE A 234 -19.73 -4.44 3.75
N GLN A 235 -20.84 -4.44 2.98
CA GLN A 235 -21.80 -3.34 2.94
C GLN A 235 -22.48 -3.05 4.29
N GLU A 236 -22.59 -4.05 5.19
CA GLU A 236 -23.15 -3.93 6.54
C GLU A 236 -22.04 -3.84 7.61
N HIS A 237 -20.81 -3.61 7.19
CA HIS A 237 -19.63 -3.48 8.05
C HIS A 237 -18.92 -2.15 7.78
N ASN A 238 -18.06 -1.74 8.68
CA ASN A 238 -17.32 -0.47 8.63
C ASN A 238 -16.04 -0.59 7.78
N LEU A 239 -16.18 -0.83 6.46
CA LEU A 239 -15.06 -0.79 5.53
C LEU A 239 -14.58 0.65 5.35
N ARG A 240 -13.29 0.92 5.60
CA ARG A 240 -12.69 2.26 5.58
C ARG A 240 -11.62 2.43 4.52
N LEU A 241 -10.87 1.37 4.21
CA LEU A 241 -9.69 1.45 3.36
C LEU A 241 -9.53 0.16 2.54
N ALA A 242 -9.25 0.30 1.25
CA ALA A 242 -8.78 -0.75 0.37
C ALA A 242 -7.41 -0.34 -0.21
N LEU A 243 -6.37 -1.07 0.17
CA LEU A 243 -5.00 -0.92 -0.34
C LEU A 243 -4.82 -1.80 -1.56
N GLN A 244 -4.27 -1.24 -2.63
CA GLN A 244 -4.16 -1.86 -3.95
C GLN A 244 -2.77 -1.60 -4.54
N GLY A 245 -2.30 -2.48 -5.40
CA GLY A 245 -1.02 -2.37 -6.11
C GLY A 245 -1.15 -2.48 -7.63
N HIS A 246 -0.22 -3.25 -8.26
CA HIS A 246 -0.27 -3.73 -9.64
C HIS A 246 -0.03 -2.67 -10.73
N LEU A 247 -0.56 -1.48 -10.55
CA LEU A 247 -0.60 -0.50 -11.64
C LEU A 247 0.66 0.37 -11.71
N HIS A 248 1.54 0.30 -10.68
CA HIS A 248 2.65 1.24 -10.53
C HIS A 248 2.16 2.68 -10.75
N PHE A 249 1.07 3.01 -10.10
CA PHE A 249 0.36 4.26 -10.24
C PHE A 249 -0.18 4.67 -8.87
N LEU A 250 0.04 5.92 -8.48
CA LEU A 250 -0.45 6.42 -7.21
C LEU A 250 -1.80 7.10 -7.43
N GLU A 251 -2.85 6.57 -6.80
CA GLU A 251 -4.18 7.20 -6.78
C GLU A 251 -4.89 6.94 -5.46
N ASP A 252 -5.75 7.87 -5.05
CA ASP A 252 -6.70 7.72 -3.96
C ASP A 252 -8.10 8.08 -4.46
N LEU A 253 -9.00 7.11 -4.46
CA LEU A 253 -10.39 7.29 -4.83
C LEU A 253 -11.26 7.17 -3.58
N TYR A 254 -11.82 8.30 -3.12
CA TYR A 254 -12.70 8.31 -1.97
C TYR A 254 -14.17 8.22 -2.40
N VAL A 255 -14.80 7.10 -2.10
CA VAL A 255 -16.18 6.80 -2.50
C VAL A 255 -16.92 6.08 -1.38
N GLY A 256 -18.07 6.62 -0.96
CA GLY A 256 -18.93 5.98 0.05
C GLY A 256 -18.22 5.74 1.38
N ASP A 257 -17.45 6.71 1.84
CA ASP A 257 -16.65 6.67 3.06
C ASP A 257 -15.48 5.65 3.07
N VAL A 258 -15.13 5.11 1.89
CA VAL A 258 -14.01 4.19 1.69
C VAL A 258 -12.94 4.87 0.84
N HIS A 259 -11.68 4.81 1.29
CA HIS A 259 -10.52 5.11 0.46
C HIS A 259 -10.09 3.86 -0.31
N PHE A 260 -9.95 3.97 -1.62
CA PHE A 260 -9.33 2.97 -2.48
C PHE A 260 -7.99 3.55 -2.93
N ILE A 261 -6.90 3.10 -2.31
CA ILE A 261 -5.57 3.66 -2.56
C ILE A 261 -4.72 2.64 -3.32
N THR A 262 -4.35 3.00 -4.55
CA THR A 262 -3.31 2.27 -5.28
C THR A 262 -1.97 2.87 -4.90
N GLY A 263 -1.07 2.08 -4.32
CA GLY A 263 0.04 2.54 -3.51
C GLY A 263 1.29 3.04 -4.25
N GLY A 264 1.23 3.20 -5.55
CA GLY A 264 2.44 3.46 -6.32
C GLY A 264 3.26 2.19 -6.55
N ALA A 265 4.57 2.27 -6.51
CA ALA A 265 5.44 1.08 -6.60
C ALA A 265 6.78 1.35 -5.91
N VAL A 266 7.22 0.43 -5.06
CA VAL A 266 8.56 0.50 -4.45
C VAL A 266 9.66 0.53 -5.52
N SER A 267 9.43 -0.18 -6.64
CA SER A 267 10.36 -0.25 -7.76
C SER A 267 10.13 0.81 -8.85
N ALA A 268 9.15 1.71 -8.70
CA ALA A 268 8.68 2.64 -9.73
C ALA A 268 8.58 1.98 -11.12
N SER A 269 9.53 2.16 -12.02
CA SER A 269 9.58 1.50 -13.33
C SER A 269 10.47 0.25 -13.30
N TRP A 270 10.14 -0.71 -12.39
CA TRP A 270 10.91 -1.97 -12.22
C TRP A 270 12.41 -1.72 -12.04
N TRP A 271 12.78 -0.78 -11.18
CA TRP A 271 14.15 -0.38 -10.87
C TRP A 271 14.91 0.26 -12.06
N ASN A 272 14.19 0.80 -13.05
CA ASN A 272 14.78 1.58 -14.13
C ASN A 272 14.67 3.10 -13.93
N GLY A 273 14.30 3.55 -12.75
CA GLY A 273 14.04 4.94 -12.42
C GLY A 273 12.56 5.26 -12.37
N PRO A 274 12.22 6.54 -12.23
CA PRO A 274 10.84 6.98 -12.06
C PRO A 274 9.88 6.50 -13.15
N ARG A 275 8.62 6.31 -12.79
CA ARG A 275 7.55 6.06 -13.74
C ARG A 275 6.72 7.32 -13.95
N GLY A 276 7.04 8.08 -14.99
CA GLY A 276 6.49 9.41 -15.17
C GLY A 276 7.04 10.39 -14.13
N GLU A 277 6.16 10.92 -13.27
CA GLU A 277 6.53 11.80 -12.17
C GLU A 277 6.57 11.06 -10.81
N MET A 278 6.32 9.76 -10.80
CA MET A 278 6.34 8.94 -9.58
C MET A 278 7.72 8.32 -9.40
N GLU A 279 8.38 8.70 -8.32
CA GLU A 279 9.64 8.13 -7.86
C GLU A 279 9.42 6.78 -7.17
N GLU A 280 10.49 6.06 -6.88
CA GLU A 280 10.50 4.87 -6.04
C GLU A 280 10.03 5.21 -4.62
N GLY A 281 8.96 4.56 -4.15
CA GLY A 281 8.40 4.93 -2.85
C GLY A 281 7.37 3.93 -2.33
N PHE A 282 6.81 4.28 -1.17
CA PHE A 282 5.79 3.50 -0.49
C PHE A 282 4.83 4.42 0.30
N LEU A 283 3.72 3.88 0.77
CA LEU A 283 2.81 4.64 1.62
C LEU A 283 3.14 4.44 3.10
N MET A 284 3.17 5.54 3.85
CA MET A 284 2.97 5.53 5.29
C MET A 284 1.52 5.88 5.59
N VAL A 285 0.83 5.01 6.30
CA VAL A 285 -0.57 5.20 6.70
C VAL A 285 -0.63 5.41 8.20
N HIS A 286 -1.32 6.45 8.62
CA HIS A 286 -1.51 6.86 10.00
C HIS A 286 -2.99 6.74 10.36
N VAL A 287 -3.26 6.05 11.47
CA VAL A 287 -4.61 5.85 12.00
C VAL A 287 -4.70 6.49 13.38
N ASN A 288 -5.71 7.34 13.57
CA ASN A 288 -6.00 7.98 14.84
C ASN A 288 -7.52 7.93 15.09
N GLY A 289 -7.97 6.99 15.93
CA GLY A 289 -9.38 6.67 16.07
C GLY A 289 -9.96 6.11 14.76
N GLU A 290 -10.89 6.83 14.13
CA GLU A 290 -11.45 6.49 12.82
C GLU A 290 -10.83 7.31 11.67
N GLU A 291 -9.97 8.25 11.97
CA GLU A 291 -9.29 9.06 10.96
C GLU A 291 -8.14 8.30 10.35
N ILE A 292 -8.06 8.33 9.02
CA ILE A 292 -6.98 7.76 8.23
C ILE A 292 -6.32 8.91 7.49
N ASP A 293 -5.01 9.02 7.64
CA ASP A 293 -4.16 9.91 6.85
C ASP A 293 -3.02 9.09 6.24
N TRP A 294 -2.48 9.53 5.11
CA TRP A 294 -1.39 8.83 4.47
C TRP A 294 -0.46 9.77 3.72
N GLU A 295 0.77 9.36 3.56
CA GLU A 295 1.77 10.06 2.76
C GLU A 295 2.55 9.08 1.87
N TYR A 296 2.97 9.56 0.70
CA TYR A 296 3.89 8.83 -0.15
C TYR A 296 5.32 9.17 0.24
N VAL A 297 6.08 8.17 0.63
CA VAL A 297 7.47 8.31 1.06
C VAL A 297 8.38 7.93 -0.09
N ASP A 298 9.01 8.91 -0.71
CA ASP A 298 10.16 8.72 -1.57
C ASP A 298 11.36 8.41 -0.67
N PHE A 299 11.97 7.21 -0.84
CA PHE A 299 13.11 6.79 -0.04
C PHE A 299 14.46 7.16 -0.67
N GLY A 300 14.46 7.97 -1.75
CA GLY A 300 15.65 8.55 -2.37
C GLY A 300 16.51 7.54 -3.12
N TRP A 301 15.88 6.55 -3.77
CA TRP A 301 16.60 5.65 -4.67
C TRP A 301 16.98 6.36 -5.96
N GLU A 302 18.22 6.16 -6.40
CA GLU A 302 18.66 6.62 -7.72
C GLU A 302 19.23 5.43 -8.51
N THR A 303 18.77 5.29 -9.74
CA THR A 303 19.33 4.29 -10.66
C THR A 303 20.83 4.56 -10.88
N ALA A 304 21.64 3.49 -10.88
CA ALA A 304 23.04 3.63 -11.24
C ALA A 304 23.16 4.27 -12.65
N SER A 305 23.84 5.41 -12.72
CA SER A 305 24.14 6.06 -14.00
C SER A 305 24.90 5.06 -14.88
N ASN A 306 24.33 4.69 -16.03
CA ASN A 306 25.02 3.89 -17.04
C ASN A 306 26.18 4.63 -17.67
#